data_9dcdb081055e139d468c115c535566e6
#
_entry.id   9dcdb081055e139d468c115c535566e6
#
_cell.length_a   1.000
_cell.length_b   1.000
_cell.length_c   1.000
_cell.angle_alpha   90.00
_cell.angle_beta   90.00
_cell.angle_gamma   90.00
#
_symmetry.space_group_name_H-M   'P 1'
#
loop_
_entity.id
_entity.type
_entity.pdbx_description
1 polymer ?
#
loop_
_entity_poly.entity_id
_entity_poly.type
_entity_poly.pdbx_seq_one_letter_code
_entity_poly.pdbx_strand_id
1 'polypeptide(L)'
;MAVTERQRTPSNVPGPFYVAKDECITCGAPEAEAPSLIRHDEEHGSCYFHRQPGNADDTYHALRAMAVCCVSAVRYAGTDPVILQRAAAISAADQCDHPVRAQNAVPRTHVTFQLDGSDVQRVLESLAAALAATTSYIKVTRSAATRIAYAYGAKTDVDVTVRRSEDGAGRWLAMVSRRHYPTMAHTGGPMDDALRSMPGVSDLRWYTAEEYRGRRRQWTAYPI
;
A
#
# COMPACT_ATOMS: atom_id res chain seq x y z
N MET A 1 -12.48 1.37 -22.60
CA MET A 1 -12.96 2.58 -21.90
C MET A 1 -12.01 3.71 -22.26
N ALA A 2 -12.53 4.85 -22.66
CA ALA A 2 -11.73 6.02 -23.02
C ALA A 2 -11.07 6.60 -21.75
N VAL A 3 -9.83 7.00 -21.89
CA VAL A 3 -9.11 7.78 -20.87
C VAL A 3 -9.81 9.14 -20.76
N THR A 4 -10.27 9.48 -19.57
CA THR A 4 -10.88 10.79 -19.31
C THR A 4 -9.90 11.63 -18.49
N GLU A 5 -8.87 12.15 -19.16
CA GLU A 5 -7.99 13.13 -18.52
C GLU A 5 -8.81 14.37 -18.19
N ARG A 6 -8.80 14.76 -16.93
CA ARG A 6 -9.48 15.96 -16.47
C ARG A 6 -8.57 17.18 -16.64
N GLN A 7 -9.16 18.34 -16.81
CA GLN A 7 -8.40 19.57 -16.87
C GLN A 7 -7.64 19.78 -15.56
N ARG A 8 -6.38 20.19 -15.63
CA ARG A 8 -5.52 20.39 -14.46
C ARG A 8 -5.63 21.79 -13.92
N THR A 9 -5.57 21.96 -12.61
CA THR A 9 -5.34 23.27 -12.00
C THR A 9 -4.05 23.89 -12.58
N PRO A 10 -4.05 25.16 -13.00
CA PRO A 10 -2.91 25.77 -13.72
C PRO A 10 -1.59 25.74 -12.93
N SER A 11 -1.66 25.82 -11.62
CA SER A 11 -0.48 25.84 -10.72
C SER A 11 0.21 24.48 -10.56
N ASN A 12 -0.39 23.39 -11.05
CA ASN A 12 0.29 22.09 -11.00
C ASN A 12 1.57 22.09 -11.82
N VAL A 13 2.67 21.64 -11.22
CA VAL A 13 3.88 21.33 -11.99
C VAL A 13 3.62 20.16 -12.96
N PRO A 14 4.29 20.12 -14.11
CA PRO A 14 4.18 19.01 -15.06
C PRO A 14 4.51 17.65 -14.39
N GLY A 15 3.71 16.63 -14.70
CA GLY A 15 3.94 15.28 -14.18
C GLY A 15 2.66 14.45 -14.05
N PRO A 16 2.76 13.19 -13.61
CA PRO A 16 1.63 12.29 -13.58
C PRO A 16 0.64 12.57 -12.44
N PHE A 17 1.08 13.11 -11.31
CA PHE A 17 0.16 13.50 -10.23
C PHE A 17 -0.29 14.95 -10.43
N TYR A 18 -1.58 15.20 -10.21
CA TYR A 18 -2.14 16.52 -10.37
C TYR A 18 -3.44 16.70 -9.55
N VAL A 19 -3.85 17.94 -9.40
CA VAL A 19 -5.18 18.29 -8.88
C VAL A 19 -6.04 18.75 -10.05
N ALA A 20 -7.22 18.17 -10.17
CA ALA A 20 -8.19 18.53 -11.20
C ALA A 20 -8.75 19.94 -10.96
N LYS A 21 -8.86 20.72 -12.03
CA LYS A 21 -9.36 22.08 -12.00
C LYS A 21 -10.82 22.12 -11.55
N ASP A 22 -11.15 23.08 -10.71
CA ASP A 22 -12.50 23.38 -10.22
C ASP A 22 -13.16 22.22 -9.40
N GLU A 23 -12.38 21.20 -9.00
CA GLU A 23 -12.88 20.09 -8.19
C GLU A 23 -12.44 20.15 -6.72
N CYS A 24 -11.38 20.88 -6.39
CA CYS A 24 -10.88 21.01 -5.03
C CYS A 24 -11.82 21.86 -4.17
N ILE A 25 -12.15 21.39 -2.96
CA ILE A 25 -12.97 22.13 -2.00
C ILE A 25 -12.15 22.73 -0.85
N THR A 26 -10.85 22.81 -1.01
CA THR A 26 -9.92 23.43 -0.04
C THR A 26 -10.01 22.90 1.39
N CYS A 27 -10.24 21.60 1.55
CA CYS A 27 -10.41 20.97 2.87
C CYS A 27 -9.07 20.79 3.63
N GLY A 28 -7.93 21.04 3.02
CA GLY A 28 -6.60 20.92 3.62
C GLY A 28 -6.09 19.47 3.83
N ALA A 29 -6.91 18.46 3.61
CA ALA A 29 -6.54 17.07 3.89
C ALA A 29 -5.41 16.54 2.97
N PRO A 30 -5.41 16.78 1.64
CA PRO A 30 -4.31 16.37 0.77
C PRO A 30 -2.99 17.06 1.11
N GLU A 31 -3.01 18.35 1.46
CA GLU A 31 -1.84 19.13 1.87
C GLU A 31 -1.24 18.59 3.18
N ALA A 32 -2.09 18.22 4.13
CA ALA A 32 -1.65 17.63 5.41
C ALA A 32 -1.01 16.24 5.23
N GLU A 33 -1.48 15.45 4.26
CA GLU A 33 -0.91 14.12 3.97
C GLU A 33 0.37 14.20 3.13
N ALA A 34 0.52 15.19 2.28
CA ALA A 34 1.66 15.33 1.38
C ALA A 34 2.24 16.77 1.37
N PRO A 35 2.66 17.33 2.53
CA PRO A 35 3.06 18.73 2.62
C PRO A 35 4.31 19.06 1.82
N SER A 36 5.14 18.06 1.50
CA SER A 36 6.32 18.21 0.64
C SER A 36 5.97 18.23 -0.86
N LEU A 37 4.75 17.89 -1.24
CA LEU A 37 4.33 17.75 -2.64
C LEU A 37 3.17 18.69 -3.01
N ILE A 38 2.25 18.92 -2.09
CA ILE A 38 1.01 19.65 -2.31
C ILE A 38 1.01 20.94 -1.48
N ARG A 39 0.55 22.01 -2.09
CA ARG A 39 0.36 23.32 -1.46
C ARG A 39 -1.00 23.88 -1.81
N HIS A 40 -1.45 24.83 -1.00
CA HIS A 40 -2.62 25.64 -1.29
C HIS A 40 -2.24 26.77 -2.27
N ASP A 41 -3.16 27.05 -3.21
CA ASP A 41 -3.11 28.16 -4.13
C ASP A 41 -4.26 29.11 -3.80
N GLU A 42 -3.93 30.24 -3.20
CA GLU A 42 -4.92 31.24 -2.80
C GLU A 42 -5.57 31.93 -4.01
N GLU A 43 -4.81 32.09 -5.12
CA GLU A 43 -5.30 32.75 -6.33
C GLU A 43 -6.40 31.94 -7.03
N HIS A 44 -6.24 30.61 -7.05
CA HIS A 44 -7.18 29.71 -7.72
C HIS A 44 -8.13 28.98 -6.74
N GLY A 45 -8.00 29.22 -5.43
CA GLY A 45 -8.82 28.57 -4.42
C GLY A 45 -8.77 27.05 -4.48
N SER A 46 -7.57 26.48 -4.69
CA SER A 46 -7.37 25.05 -4.92
C SER A 46 -6.04 24.60 -4.30
N CYS A 47 -5.91 23.31 -4.00
CA CYS A 47 -4.57 22.76 -3.80
C CYS A 47 -3.93 22.39 -5.16
N TYR A 48 -2.60 22.20 -5.17
CA TYR A 48 -1.86 21.85 -6.38
C TYR A 48 -0.56 21.11 -6.02
N PHE A 49 -0.07 20.29 -6.96
CA PHE A 49 1.26 19.72 -6.84
C PHE A 49 2.31 20.77 -7.22
N HIS A 50 3.07 21.25 -6.23
CA HIS A 50 4.21 22.13 -6.47
C HIS A 50 5.49 21.36 -6.79
N ARG A 51 5.50 20.04 -6.54
CA ARG A 51 6.57 19.09 -6.85
C ARG A 51 5.98 17.72 -7.14
N GLN A 52 6.54 17.01 -8.10
CA GLN A 52 6.20 15.59 -8.34
C GLN A 52 6.96 14.67 -7.35
N PRO A 53 6.41 13.49 -7.03
CA PRO A 53 7.14 12.48 -6.28
C PRO A 53 8.47 12.13 -6.93
N GLY A 54 9.55 12.17 -6.14
CA GLY A 54 10.91 11.85 -6.59
C GLY A 54 11.46 10.52 -6.06
N ASN A 55 10.74 9.90 -5.13
CA ASN A 55 11.13 8.64 -4.49
C ASN A 55 9.91 7.85 -4.03
N ALA A 56 10.12 6.68 -3.42
CA ALA A 56 9.05 5.79 -2.97
C ALA A 56 8.19 6.39 -1.84
N ASP A 57 8.80 7.15 -0.93
CA ASP A 57 8.11 7.82 0.17
C ASP A 57 7.22 8.96 -0.35
N ASP A 58 7.73 9.79 -1.24
CA ASP A 58 6.95 10.81 -1.92
C ASP A 58 5.74 10.19 -2.66
N THR A 59 5.97 9.10 -3.38
CA THR A 59 4.90 8.37 -4.09
C THR A 59 3.84 7.86 -3.13
N TYR A 60 4.26 7.36 -1.97
CA TYR A 60 3.37 6.96 -0.91
C TYR A 60 2.50 8.11 -0.43
N HIS A 61 3.09 9.26 -0.12
CA HIS A 61 2.37 10.46 0.32
C HIS A 61 1.40 10.99 -0.75
N ALA A 62 1.81 10.99 -2.02
CA ALA A 62 0.92 11.36 -3.11
C ALA A 62 -0.30 10.44 -3.22
N LEU A 63 -0.10 9.13 -3.09
CA LEU A 63 -1.20 8.16 -3.05
C LEU A 63 -2.11 8.34 -1.83
N ARG A 64 -1.53 8.68 -0.67
CA ARG A 64 -2.31 9.00 0.52
C ARG A 64 -3.15 10.26 0.33
N ALA A 65 -2.58 11.30 -0.27
CA ALA A 65 -3.31 12.51 -0.61
C ALA A 65 -4.51 12.22 -1.54
N MET A 66 -4.35 11.31 -2.52
CA MET A 66 -5.49 10.81 -3.30
C MET A 66 -6.54 10.17 -2.40
N ALA A 67 -6.15 9.24 -1.53
CA ALA A 67 -7.08 8.47 -0.69
C ALA A 67 -7.88 9.32 0.31
N VAL A 68 -7.33 10.45 0.78
CA VAL A 68 -8.03 11.34 1.71
C VAL A 68 -8.82 12.44 1.02
N CYS A 69 -8.63 12.61 -0.29
CA CYS A 69 -9.35 13.60 -1.08
C CYS A 69 -10.81 13.20 -1.25
N CYS A 70 -11.69 13.77 -0.46
CA CYS A 70 -13.10 13.38 -0.39
C CYS A 70 -13.91 13.69 -1.65
N VAL A 71 -13.39 14.55 -2.53
CA VAL A 71 -13.99 14.91 -3.82
C VAL A 71 -13.24 14.34 -5.02
N SER A 72 -12.25 13.47 -4.79
CA SER A 72 -11.44 12.82 -5.83
C SER A 72 -10.73 13.80 -6.80
N ALA A 73 -10.45 15.02 -6.33
CA ALA A 73 -9.77 16.05 -7.12
C ALA A 73 -8.27 15.75 -7.31
N VAL A 74 -7.62 15.07 -6.34
CA VAL A 74 -6.22 14.63 -6.44
C VAL A 74 -6.17 13.38 -7.30
N ARG A 75 -5.41 13.43 -8.42
CA ARG A 75 -5.47 12.42 -9.47
C ARG A 75 -4.10 11.94 -9.95
N TYR A 76 -4.10 10.79 -10.64
CA TYR A 76 -2.93 10.21 -11.26
C TYR A 76 -3.19 9.90 -12.75
N ALA A 77 -2.47 10.60 -13.64
CA ALA A 77 -2.54 10.41 -15.10
C ALA A 77 -1.44 9.52 -15.68
N GLY A 78 -0.60 8.93 -14.80
CA GLY A 78 0.48 8.04 -15.25
C GLY A 78 -0.02 6.62 -15.56
N THR A 79 0.86 5.86 -16.22
CA THR A 79 0.59 4.48 -16.62
C THR A 79 1.41 3.44 -15.85
N ASP A 80 2.17 3.87 -14.83
CA ASP A 80 2.98 2.95 -14.02
C ASP A 80 2.09 1.91 -13.33
N PRO A 81 2.24 0.62 -13.67
CA PRO A 81 1.38 -0.43 -13.14
C PRO A 81 1.51 -0.60 -11.62
N VAL A 82 2.67 -0.27 -11.04
CA VAL A 82 2.89 -0.35 -9.59
C VAL A 82 2.08 0.74 -8.89
N ILE A 83 2.11 1.97 -9.39
CA ILE A 83 1.34 3.09 -8.84
C ILE A 83 -0.16 2.84 -8.99
N LEU A 84 -0.60 2.38 -10.17
CA LEU A 84 -1.99 2.03 -10.43
C LEU A 84 -2.50 0.93 -9.48
N GLN A 85 -1.70 -0.12 -9.24
CA GLN A 85 -2.04 -1.18 -8.29
C GLN A 85 -2.10 -0.65 -6.84
N ARG A 86 -1.17 0.21 -6.45
CA ARG A 86 -1.18 0.86 -5.12
C ARG A 86 -2.40 1.75 -4.94
N ALA A 87 -2.77 2.55 -5.95
CA ALA A 87 -3.98 3.36 -5.93
C ALA A 87 -5.24 2.50 -5.76
N ALA A 88 -5.34 1.38 -6.49
CA ALA A 88 -6.44 0.43 -6.32
C ALA A 88 -6.47 -0.18 -4.91
N ALA A 89 -5.31 -0.49 -4.36
CA ALA A 89 -5.19 -1.08 -3.02
C ALA A 89 -5.69 -0.15 -1.90
N ILE A 90 -5.68 1.15 -2.12
CA ILE A 90 -6.17 2.17 -1.17
C ILE A 90 -7.53 2.76 -1.55
N SER A 91 -8.25 2.11 -2.47
CA SER A 91 -9.57 2.55 -2.98
C SER A 91 -9.55 3.90 -3.71
N ALA A 92 -8.43 4.27 -4.33
CA ALA A 92 -8.27 5.48 -5.14
C ALA A 92 -8.17 5.18 -6.65
N ALA A 93 -8.65 4.02 -7.10
CA ALA A 93 -8.58 3.60 -8.50
C ALA A 93 -9.40 4.50 -9.43
N ASP A 94 -10.48 5.08 -8.95
CA ASP A 94 -11.35 6.04 -9.65
C ASP A 94 -10.68 7.40 -9.87
N GLN A 95 -9.62 7.69 -9.12
CA GLN A 95 -8.79 8.88 -9.25
C GLN A 95 -7.62 8.68 -10.23
N CYS A 96 -7.52 7.51 -10.85
CA CYS A 96 -6.56 7.24 -11.92
C CYS A 96 -7.22 7.48 -13.29
N ASP A 97 -6.59 8.27 -14.15
CA ASP A 97 -7.11 8.56 -15.49
C ASP A 97 -6.97 7.35 -16.44
N HIS A 98 -5.96 6.52 -16.20
CA HIS A 98 -5.84 5.24 -16.87
C HIS A 98 -6.54 4.15 -16.06
N PRO A 99 -7.37 3.32 -16.70
CA PRO A 99 -8.03 2.25 -16.01
C PRO A 99 -6.98 1.34 -15.37
N VAL A 100 -7.06 1.22 -14.05
CA VAL A 100 -6.44 0.08 -13.40
C VAL A 100 -7.08 -1.11 -14.08
N ARG A 101 -6.34 -1.84 -14.91
CA ARG A 101 -6.82 -3.14 -15.34
C ARG A 101 -7.05 -3.91 -14.05
N ALA A 102 -8.29 -3.98 -13.67
CA ALA A 102 -8.73 -4.92 -12.68
C ALA A 102 -8.45 -6.32 -13.27
N GLN A 103 -7.21 -6.76 -13.23
CA GLN A 103 -6.95 -8.14 -13.00
C GLN A 103 -7.68 -8.36 -11.69
N ASN A 104 -8.83 -9.05 -11.77
CA ASN A 104 -9.68 -9.40 -10.66
C ASN A 104 -8.81 -9.48 -9.40
N ALA A 105 -8.68 -8.35 -8.70
CA ALA A 105 -7.67 -8.23 -7.66
C ALA A 105 -8.27 -8.88 -6.43
N VAL A 106 -8.33 -10.21 -6.49
CA VAL A 106 -8.57 -11.00 -5.31
C VAL A 106 -7.44 -10.62 -4.36
N PRO A 107 -7.77 -10.08 -3.18
CA PRO A 107 -6.76 -9.54 -2.28
C PRO A 107 -5.73 -10.61 -1.96
N ARG A 108 -4.46 -10.31 -2.20
CA ARG A 108 -3.37 -11.17 -1.77
C ARG A 108 -3.07 -10.87 -0.32
N THR A 109 -3.51 -11.78 0.54
CA THR A 109 -3.46 -11.62 2.00
C THR A 109 -2.46 -12.56 2.67
N HIS A 110 -1.82 -13.44 1.90
CA HIS A 110 -0.84 -14.40 2.37
C HIS A 110 0.48 -14.13 1.68
N VAL A 111 1.54 -13.95 2.45
CA VAL A 111 2.89 -13.80 1.91
C VAL A 111 3.82 -14.83 2.53
N THR A 112 4.55 -15.56 1.69
CA THR A 112 5.66 -16.42 2.13
C THR A 112 6.99 -15.75 1.81
N PHE A 113 7.97 -15.96 2.68
CA PHE A 113 9.33 -15.46 2.51
C PHE A 113 10.31 -16.35 3.26
N GLN A 114 11.57 -16.36 2.82
CA GLN A 114 12.66 -17.00 3.54
C GLN A 114 13.36 -15.99 4.43
N LEU A 115 13.67 -16.41 5.64
CA LEU A 115 14.51 -15.68 6.57
C LEU A 115 15.19 -16.70 7.51
N ASP A 116 16.49 -16.86 7.32
CA ASP A 116 17.25 -17.91 8.01
C ASP A 116 17.46 -17.64 9.50
N GLY A 117 17.51 -18.73 10.28
CA GLY A 117 17.98 -18.74 11.66
C GLY A 117 17.12 -18.00 12.69
N SER A 118 15.97 -17.49 12.32
CA SER A 118 15.13 -16.67 13.19
C SER A 118 14.01 -17.47 13.85
N ASP A 119 13.71 -17.18 15.10
CA ASP A 119 12.46 -17.56 15.73
C ASP A 119 11.33 -16.56 15.36
N VAL A 120 10.10 -16.91 15.66
CA VAL A 120 8.93 -16.07 15.34
C VAL A 120 9.02 -14.69 15.98
N GLN A 121 9.62 -14.61 17.16
CA GLN A 121 9.80 -13.40 17.92
C GLN A 121 10.69 -12.39 17.18
N ARG A 122 11.86 -12.85 16.73
CA ARG A 122 12.79 -12.03 15.97
C ARG A 122 12.22 -11.59 14.63
N VAL A 123 11.47 -12.48 13.95
CA VAL A 123 10.78 -12.13 12.70
C VAL A 123 9.77 -11.00 12.94
N LEU A 124 8.98 -11.08 14.00
CA LEU A 124 8.01 -10.04 14.34
C LEU A 124 8.67 -8.72 14.74
N GLU A 125 9.78 -8.77 15.49
CA GLU A 125 10.54 -7.57 15.87
C GLU A 125 11.14 -6.88 14.63
N SER A 126 11.77 -7.67 13.76
CA SER A 126 12.34 -7.15 12.50
C SER A 126 11.25 -6.57 11.59
N LEU A 127 10.10 -7.25 11.48
CA LEU A 127 8.98 -6.78 10.68
C LEU A 127 8.36 -5.51 11.28
N ALA A 128 8.22 -5.44 12.60
CA ALA A 128 7.72 -4.25 13.28
C ALA A 128 8.64 -3.05 13.07
N ALA A 129 9.95 -3.25 13.17
CA ALA A 129 10.95 -2.23 12.91
C ALA A 129 10.93 -1.75 11.45
N ALA A 130 10.86 -2.69 10.50
CA ALA A 130 10.78 -2.39 9.07
C ALA A 130 9.49 -1.63 8.72
N LEU A 131 8.34 -2.03 9.27
CA LEU A 131 7.07 -1.31 9.10
C LEU A 131 7.15 0.11 9.67
N ALA A 132 7.71 0.29 10.86
CA ALA A 132 7.87 1.60 11.46
C ALA A 132 8.83 2.50 10.67
N ALA A 133 9.84 1.91 10.02
CA ALA A 133 10.79 2.62 9.16
C ALA A 133 10.22 2.97 7.78
N THR A 134 9.16 2.29 7.32
CA THR A 134 8.57 2.52 6.00
C THR A 134 7.95 3.91 5.91
N THR A 135 7.31 4.39 6.99
CA THR A 135 6.76 5.75 7.08
C THR A 135 6.41 6.12 8.51
N SER A 136 6.52 7.41 8.84
CA SER A 136 6.19 7.98 10.16
C SER A 136 4.71 7.85 10.55
N TYR A 137 3.83 7.50 9.62
CA TYR A 137 2.39 7.34 9.86
C TYR A 137 1.98 5.93 10.31
N ILE A 138 2.90 4.98 10.31
CA ILE A 138 2.61 3.63 10.78
C ILE A 138 2.89 3.55 12.28
N LYS A 139 1.83 3.30 13.05
CA LYS A 139 1.97 2.90 14.46
C LYS A 139 1.88 1.39 14.55
N VAL A 140 2.98 0.76 14.94
CA VAL A 140 3.03 -0.68 15.16
C VAL A 140 2.74 -0.98 16.61
N THR A 141 1.79 -1.89 16.86
CA THR A 141 1.44 -2.39 18.18
C THR A 141 1.57 -3.89 18.21
N ARG A 142 2.26 -4.43 19.18
CA ARG A 142 2.35 -5.86 19.37
C ARG A 142 1.12 -6.36 20.12
N SER A 143 0.37 -7.28 19.51
CA SER A 143 -0.89 -7.77 20.08
C SER A 143 -0.82 -9.19 20.65
N ALA A 144 0.18 -10.00 20.26
CA ALA A 144 0.38 -11.37 20.76
C ALA A 144 1.78 -11.91 20.39
N ALA A 145 2.11 -13.11 20.87
CA ALA A 145 3.38 -13.78 20.60
C ALA A 145 3.67 -14.05 19.11
N THR A 146 2.63 -14.14 18.28
CA THR A 146 2.75 -14.40 16.83
C THR A 146 2.07 -13.32 15.98
N ARG A 147 1.70 -12.18 16.58
CA ARG A 147 0.86 -11.18 15.94
C ARG A 147 1.32 -9.78 16.25
N ILE A 148 1.40 -8.96 15.21
CA ILE A 148 1.50 -7.51 15.30
C ILE A 148 0.28 -6.86 14.66
N ALA A 149 -0.09 -5.69 15.15
CA ALA A 149 -1.06 -4.83 14.49
C ALA A 149 -0.34 -3.54 14.08
N TYR A 150 -0.73 -2.95 12.98
CA TYR A 150 -0.31 -1.61 12.65
C TYR A 150 -1.49 -0.78 12.18
N ALA A 151 -1.50 0.46 12.60
CA ALA A 151 -2.44 1.45 12.13
C ALA A 151 -1.79 2.27 11.01
N TYR A 152 -2.55 2.48 9.95
CA TYR A 152 -2.14 3.21 8.78
C TYR A 152 -3.08 4.39 8.60
N GLY A 153 -2.66 5.57 9.07
CA GLY A 153 -3.56 6.71 9.20
C GLY A 153 -4.64 6.47 10.26
N ALA A 154 -5.58 7.40 10.39
CA ALA A 154 -6.56 7.41 11.48
C ALA A 154 -7.62 6.30 11.45
N LYS A 155 -7.72 5.51 10.39
CA LYS A 155 -8.89 4.62 10.17
C LYS A 155 -8.55 3.19 9.72
N THR A 156 -7.29 2.79 9.68
CA THR A 156 -6.94 1.50 9.10
C THR A 156 -6.11 0.66 10.04
N ASP A 157 -6.77 -0.25 10.73
CA ASP A 157 -6.10 -1.28 11.53
C ASP A 157 -5.82 -2.51 10.66
N VAL A 158 -4.57 -2.89 10.58
CA VAL A 158 -4.10 -4.09 9.89
C VAL A 158 -3.51 -5.04 10.92
N ASP A 159 -4.01 -6.25 10.94
CA ASP A 159 -3.47 -7.34 11.75
C ASP A 159 -2.58 -8.22 10.88
N VAL A 160 -1.40 -8.53 11.37
CA VAL A 160 -0.45 -9.45 10.74
C VAL A 160 -0.15 -10.59 11.69
N THR A 161 -0.48 -11.80 11.26
CA THR A 161 -0.11 -13.03 11.98
C THR A 161 1.04 -13.70 11.26
N VAL A 162 2.13 -14.00 11.97
CA VAL A 162 3.33 -14.67 11.44
C VAL A 162 3.47 -16.05 12.03
N ARG A 163 3.76 -17.03 11.19
CA ARG A 163 4.07 -18.41 11.60
C ARG A 163 5.05 -19.07 10.63
N ARG A 164 5.60 -20.22 11.00
CA ARG A 164 6.34 -21.06 10.05
C ARG A 164 5.40 -21.48 8.91
N SER A 165 5.92 -21.47 7.71
CA SER A 165 5.20 -22.00 6.55
C SER A 165 5.32 -23.53 6.52
N GLU A 166 4.28 -24.17 6.03
CA GLU A 166 4.23 -25.63 5.93
C GLU A 166 4.97 -26.15 4.66
N ASP A 167 5.45 -25.24 3.81
CA ASP A 167 6.05 -25.56 2.50
C ASP A 167 7.58 -25.70 2.51
N GLY A 168 8.21 -25.74 3.68
CA GLY A 168 9.63 -26.03 3.76
C GLY A 168 10.39 -25.38 4.91
N ALA A 169 11.60 -25.89 5.18
CA ALA A 169 12.48 -25.40 6.21
C ALA A 169 12.93 -23.95 5.92
N GLY A 170 12.90 -23.12 6.96
CA GLY A 170 13.35 -21.71 6.84
C GLY A 170 12.31 -20.74 6.29
N ARG A 171 11.15 -21.22 5.84
CA ARG A 171 10.13 -20.37 5.25
C ARG A 171 9.11 -19.89 6.27
N TRP A 172 8.73 -18.63 6.14
CA TRP A 172 7.73 -17.96 6.96
C TRP A 172 6.46 -17.65 6.17
N LEU A 173 5.34 -17.65 6.85
CA LEU A 173 4.05 -17.18 6.36
C LEU A 173 3.60 -16.00 7.20
N ALA A 174 3.34 -14.86 6.56
CA ALA A 174 2.58 -13.79 7.17
C ALA A 174 1.19 -13.71 6.52
N MET A 175 0.17 -13.68 7.37
CA MET A 175 -1.22 -13.47 6.99
C MET A 175 -1.62 -12.07 7.39
N VAL A 176 -2.06 -11.28 6.41
CA VAL A 176 -2.43 -9.88 6.59
C VAL A 176 -3.95 -9.76 6.52
N SER A 177 -4.56 -9.21 7.55
CA SER A 177 -6.01 -8.98 7.60
C SER A 177 -6.32 -7.56 8.02
N ARG A 178 -7.39 -6.98 7.49
CA ARG A 178 -7.94 -5.70 7.90
C ARG A 178 -9.21 -5.92 8.70
N ARG A 179 -9.37 -5.18 9.80
CA ARG A 179 -10.57 -5.30 10.65
C ARG A 179 -11.86 -4.86 9.97
N HIS A 180 -11.79 -3.89 9.05
CA HIS A 180 -12.99 -3.25 8.52
C HIS A 180 -13.13 -3.27 6.99
N TYR A 181 -12.11 -3.72 6.23
CA TYR A 181 -12.17 -3.77 4.76
C TYR A 181 -11.45 -5.00 4.21
N PRO A 182 -12.17 -6.10 3.92
CA PRO A 182 -11.56 -7.36 3.48
C PRO A 182 -10.96 -7.32 2.06
N THR A 183 -11.15 -6.24 1.30
CA THR A 183 -10.94 -6.22 -0.15
C THR A 183 -9.64 -5.57 -0.63
N MET A 184 -8.71 -5.18 0.26
CA MET A 184 -7.48 -4.53 -0.21
C MET A 184 -6.38 -5.52 -0.57
N ALA A 185 -5.88 -5.41 -1.80
CA ALA A 185 -4.66 -6.06 -2.22
C ALA A 185 -3.47 -5.50 -1.40
N HIS A 186 -2.68 -6.37 -0.78
CA HIS A 186 -1.53 -5.96 0.05
C HIS A 186 -0.22 -5.91 -0.74
N THR A 187 -0.24 -6.36 -2.00
CA THR A 187 0.92 -6.29 -2.89
C THR A 187 1.21 -4.82 -3.22
N GLY A 188 2.43 -4.37 -2.95
CA GLY A 188 2.84 -2.98 -3.17
C GLY A 188 2.41 -2.00 -2.08
N GLY A 189 1.93 -2.48 -0.92
CA GLY A 189 1.65 -1.66 0.26
C GLY A 189 2.78 -1.69 1.29
N PRO A 190 2.61 -1.01 2.44
CA PRO A 190 3.63 -0.91 3.49
C PRO A 190 4.20 -2.26 3.96
N MET A 191 3.40 -3.31 3.94
CA MET A 191 3.85 -4.66 4.30
C MET A 191 4.81 -5.25 3.27
N ASP A 192 4.57 -5.03 1.98
CA ASP A 192 5.47 -5.49 0.91
C ASP A 192 6.78 -4.71 0.96
N ASP A 193 6.71 -3.40 1.13
CA ASP A 193 7.87 -2.53 1.25
C ASP A 193 8.71 -2.90 2.50
N ALA A 194 8.08 -3.13 3.65
CA ALA A 194 8.74 -3.55 4.87
C ALA A 194 9.46 -4.90 4.69
N LEU A 195 8.78 -5.90 4.13
CA LEU A 195 9.39 -7.22 3.88
C LEU A 195 10.58 -7.14 2.91
N ARG A 196 10.49 -6.32 1.86
CA ARG A 196 11.59 -6.12 0.91
C ARG A 196 12.77 -5.39 1.52
N SER A 197 12.55 -4.52 2.50
CA SER A 197 13.61 -3.78 3.19
C SER A 197 14.30 -4.58 4.30
N MET A 198 13.70 -5.69 4.75
CA MET A 198 14.29 -6.51 5.83
C MET A 198 15.53 -7.24 5.36
N PRO A 199 16.68 -7.09 6.07
CA PRO A 199 17.90 -7.83 5.73
C PRO A 199 17.68 -9.35 5.81
N GLY A 200 18.18 -10.07 4.81
CA GLY A 200 18.11 -11.54 4.75
C GLY A 200 16.76 -12.09 4.28
N VAL A 201 15.76 -11.27 4.02
CA VAL A 201 14.52 -11.72 3.40
C VAL A 201 14.76 -12.02 1.92
N SER A 202 14.34 -13.21 1.49
CA SER A 202 14.40 -13.67 0.11
C SER A 202 13.14 -14.46 -0.26
N ASP A 203 12.99 -14.79 -1.55
CA ASP A 203 11.88 -15.59 -2.11
C ASP A 203 10.49 -15.15 -1.62
N LEU A 204 10.24 -13.84 -1.68
CA LEU A 204 8.99 -13.23 -1.25
C LEU A 204 7.90 -13.45 -2.29
N ARG A 205 6.82 -14.12 -1.89
CA ARG A 205 5.69 -14.45 -2.77
C ARG A 205 4.36 -14.16 -2.11
N TRP A 206 3.54 -13.40 -2.79
CA TRP A 206 2.19 -13.07 -2.37
C TRP A 206 1.15 -13.98 -3.00
N TYR A 207 0.17 -14.40 -2.21
CA TYR A 207 -0.92 -15.29 -2.61
C TYR A 207 -2.27 -14.71 -2.18
N THR A 208 -3.31 -15.01 -2.95
CA THR A 208 -4.68 -14.96 -2.46
C THR A 208 -4.90 -16.08 -1.44
N ALA A 209 -5.94 -15.97 -0.64
CA ALA A 209 -6.29 -17.03 0.32
C ALA A 209 -6.59 -18.37 -0.39
N GLU A 210 -7.12 -18.32 -1.61
CA GLU A 210 -7.43 -19.52 -2.40
C GLU A 210 -6.18 -20.15 -3.00
N GLU A 211 -5.29 -19.36 -3.62
CA GLU A 211 -3.99 -19.82 -4.13
C GLU A 211 -3.17 -20.48 -3.03
N TYR A 212 -3.12 -19.86 -1.83
CA TYR A 212 -2.39 -20.42 -0.70
C TYR A 212 -2.99 -21.76 -0.23
N ARG A 213 -4.32 -21.84 -0.10
CA ARG A 213 -5.01 -23.09 0.28
C ARG A 213 -4.82 -24.20 -0.76
N GLY A 214 -4.85 -23.86 -2.05
CA GLY A 214 -4.60 -24.79 -3.15
C GLY A 214 -3.19 -25.39 -3.07
N ARG A 215 -2.17 -24.57 -2.83
CA ARG A 215 -0.79 -25.02 -2.63
C ARG A 215 -0.64 -25.89 -1.38
N ARG A 216 -1.24 -25.50 -0.27
CA ARG A 216 -1.21 -26.30 0.96
C ARG A 216 -1.72 -27.72 0.73
N ARG A 217 -2.76 -27.91 -0.05
CA ARG A 217 -3.28 -29.25 -0.42
C ARG A 217 -2.26 -30.07 -1.22
N GLN A 218 -1.49 -29.42 -2.08
CA GLN A 218 -0.42 -30.09 -2.85
C GLN A 218 0.73 -30.53 -1.96
N TRP A 219 1.13 -29.74 -0.97
CA TRP A 219 2.19 -30.08 -0.02
C TRP A 219 1.80 -31.21 0.93
N THR A 220 0.54 -31.26 1.35
CA THR A 220 0.04 -32.34 2.23
C THR A 220 -0.26 -33.63 1.47
N ALA A 221 -0.37 -33.60 0.14
CA ALA A 221 -0.62 -34.76 -0.70
C ALA A 221 0.64 -35.58 -1.01
N TYR A 222 1.85 -35.03 -0.73
CA TYR A 222 3.14 -35.74 -0.86
C TYR A 222 3.86 -35.71 0.48
N PRO A 223 3.52 -36.62 1.43
CA PRO A 223 4.38 -36.83 2.59
C PRO A 223 5.71 -37.41 2.09
N ILE A 224 6.81 -36.74 2.38
CA ILE A 224 8.17 -37.22 2.22
C ILE A 224 8.42 -38.25 3.30
#